data_de209022f36dc6556877f0085ea35bab
#
_entry.id   de209022f36dc6556877f0085ea35bab
#
_cell.length_a   1.000
_cell.length_b   1.000
_cell.length_c   1.000
_cell.angle_alpha   90.00
_cell.angle_beta   90.00
_cell.angle_gamma   90.00
#
_symmetry.space_group_name_H-M   'P 1'
#
loop_
_entity.id
_entity.type
_entity.pdbx_description
1 polymer ?
#
loop_
_entity_poly.entity_id
_entity_poly.type
_entity_poly.pdbx_seq_one_letter_code
_entity_poly.pdbx_strand_id
1 'polypeptide(L)'
;MFFSLSSWQLGLFVFAVVLSAAALGVLAGRFLRASSERHREPIGVLQGALLGIVGLILAFGLSLAVGRYQDRRADVVTEANTIGTTYLRAQTIAEPQRTASLALLRSYNDLAIRVTYEVPGHAAIRATSTQQARLQRRLWRLAGQSLNARPRDSAPRLYVDSLNDMIDQQTVRLSGLNNRVPAAVLWLELLGAAVALGLLALHLSLLGRGLVPIVSAAVIVSFLVLVTFDLDRPTRGLIQVPATPLLAEKATMSLPPAAPAPR
;
A
#
# COMPACT_ATOMS: atom_id res chain seq x y z
N MET A 1 -13.65 6.75 -5.54
CA MET A 1 -14.57 6.61 -4.41
C MET A 1 -13.91 5.83 -3.26
N PHE A 2 -13.51 4.58 -3.38
CA PHE A 2 -12.91 3.77 -2.30
C PHE A 2 -11.69 4.40 -1.62
N PHE A 3 -10.86 5.11 -2.35
CA PHE A 3 -9.61 5.70 -1.86
C PHE A 3 -9.77 7.06 -1.17
N SER A 4 -10.92 7.69 -1.26
CA SER A 4 -11.21 8.98 -0.61
C SER A 4 -11.90 8.83 0.75
N LEU A 5 -12.53 7.69 1.02
CA LEU A 5 -13.23 7.40 2.27
C LEU A 5 -12.25 7.15 3.41
N SER A 6 -12.63 7.48 4.64
CA SER A 6 -11.92 7.00 5.84
C SER A 6 -12.09 5.48 5.99
N SER A 7 -11.22 4.81 6.79
CA SER A 7 -11.36 3.35 7.01
C SER A 7 -12.71 2.99 7.65
N TRP A 8 -13.21 3.83 8.55
CA TRP A 8 -14.54 3.66 9.14
C TRP A 8 -15.67 3.77 8.10
N GLN A 9 -15.63 4.81 7.26
CA GLN A 9 -16.63 5.01 6.21
C GLN A 9 -16.61 3.85 5.20
N LEU A 10 -15.41 3.38 4.84
CA LEU A 10 -15.26 2.24 3.96
C LEU A 10 -15.83 0.96 4.59
N GLY A 11 -15.50 0.69 5.86
CA GLY A 11 -16.03 -0.46 6.59
C GLY A 11 -17.55 -0.43 6.69
N LEU A 12 -18.12 0.73 7.06
CA LEU A 12 -19.56 0.91 7.13
C LEU A 12 -20.23 0.73 5.76
N PHE A 13 -19.62 1.24 4.70
CA PHE A 13 -20.13 1.10 3.33
C PHE A 13 -20.15 -0.37 2.88
N VAL A 14 -19.02 -1.10 3.04
CA VAL A 14 -18.92 -2.52 2.70
C VAL A 14 -19.94 -3.34 3.48
N PHE A 15 -20.02 -3.12 4.79
CA PHE A 15 -20.95 -3.81 5.67
C PHE A 15 -22.41 -3.52 5.31
N ALA A 16 -22.75 -2.27 5.03
CA ALA A 16 -24.11 -1.89 4.60
C ALA A 16 -24.51 -2.55 3.28
N VAL A 17 -23.63 -2.60 2.28
CA VAL A 17 -23.90 -3.26 1.00
C VAL A 17 -24.14 -4.76 1.19
N VAL A 18 -23.28 -5.43 1.94
CA VAL A 18 -23.37 -6.87 2.20
C VAL A 18 -24.62 -7.22 3.01
N LEU A 19 -24.91 -6.47 4.09
CA LEU A 19 -26.11 -6.68 4.90
C LEU A 19 -27.41 -6.40 4.13
N SER A 20 -27.41 -5.36 3.29
CA SER A 20 -28.57 -5.06 2.45
C SER A 20 -28.86 -6.21 1.48
N ALA A 21 -27.84 -6.77 0.84
CA ALA A 21 -27.99 -7.93 -0.02
C ALA A 21 -28.49 -9.17 0.75
N ALA A 22 -27.95 -9.43 1.94
CA ALA A 22 -28.42 -10.50 2.81
C ALA A 22 -29.88 -10.30 3.26
N ALA A 23 -30.27 -9.09 3.64
CA ALA A 23 -31.62 -8.74 4.03
C ALA A 23 -32.61 -8.96 2.86
N LEU A 24 -32.26 -8.50 1.66
CA LEU A 24 -33.04 -8.74 0.44
C LEU A 24 -33.21 -10.24 0.16
N GLY A 25 -32.13 -11.02 0.35
CA GLY A 25 -32.17 -12.47 0.23
C GLY A 25 -33.13 -13.13 1.22
N VAL A 26 -33.10 -12.71 2.50
CA VAL A 26 -34.04 -13.19 3.52
C VAL A 26 -35.48 -12.83 3.16
N LEU A 27 -35.74 -11.59 2.74
CA LEU A 27 -37.07 -11.13 2.34
C LEU A 27 -37.58 -11.94 1.15
N ALA A 28 -36.78 -12.08 0.08
CA ALA A 28 -37.12 -12.88 -1.09
C ALA A 28 -37.42 -14.35 -0.71
N GLY A 29 -36.64 -14.95 0.18
CA GLY A 29 -36.84 -16.29 0.68
C GLY A 29 -38.14 -16.45 1.47
N ARG A 30 -38.55 -15.42 2.24
CA ARG A 30 -39.85 -15.41 2.94
C ARG A 30 -41.03 -15.38 1.96
N PHE A 31 -40.95 -14.53 0.92
CA PHE A 31 -42.00 -14.47 -0.11
C PHE A 31 -42.12 -15.74 -0.94
N LEU A 32 -40.99 -16.39 -1.23
CA LEU A 32 -40.96 -17.61 -2.03
C LEU A 32 -41.26 -18.90 -1.24
N ARG A 33 -41.44 -18.82 0.07
CA ARG A 33 -41.69 -20.01 0.93
C ARG A 33 -42.93 -20.84 0.49
N ALA A 34 -43.99 -20.19 0.02
CA ALA A 34 -45.20 -20.86 -0.45
C ALA A 34 -44.94 -21.74 -1.68
N SER A 35 -43.90 -21.45 -2.47
CA SER A 35 -43.50 -22.23 -3.67
C SER A 35 -42.16 -22.94 -3.47
N SER A 36 -41.77 -23.21 -2.23
CA SER A 36 -40.39 -23.50 -1.86
C SER A 36 -39.85 -24.84 -2.34
N GLU A 37 -40.67 -25.89 -2.42
CA GLU A 37 -40.18 -27.26 -2.75
C GLU A 37 -39.58 -27.34 -4.16
N ARG A 38 -40.15 -26.63 -5.13
CA ARG A 38 -39.68 -26.63 -6.52
C ARG A 38 -38.40 -25.86 -6.75
N HIS A 39 -38.03 -24.90 -5.83
CA HIS A 39 -36.91 -23.97 -6.03
C HIS A 39 -35.72 -24.23 -5.10
N ARG A 40 -35.86 -25.08 -4.07
CA ARG A 40 -34.78 -25.29 -3.06
C ARG A 40 -33.51 -25.87 -3.63
N GLU A 41 -33.63 -26.93 -4.43
CA GLU A 41 -32.48 -27.65 -4.99
C GLU A 41 -31.72 -26.79 -6.02
N PRO A 42 -32.38 -26.21 -7.04
CA PRO A 42 -31.70 -25.37 -8.02
C PRO A 42 -31.01 -24.15 -7.37
N ILE A 43 -31.63 -23.48 -6.39
CA ILE A 43 -31.05 -22.35 -5.67
C ILE A 43 -29.84 -22.78 -4.81
N GLY A 44 -29.90 -23.97 -4.19
CA GLY A 44 -28.79 -24.53 -3.42
C GLY A 44 -27.56 -24.81 -4.28
N VAL A 45 -27.74 -25.38 -5.44
CA VAL A 45 -26.64 -25.65 -6.41
C VAL A 45 -26.03 -24.33 -6.90
N LEU A 46 -26.87 -23.38 -7.32
CA LEU A 46 -26.40 -22.06 -7.79
C LEU A 46 -25.64 -21.32 -6.70
N GLN A 47 -26.17 -21.29 -5.47
CA GLN A 47 -25.52 -20.66 -4.32
C GLN A 47 -24.14 -21.28 -4.04
N GLY A 48 -24.03 -22.61 -4.04
CA GLY A 48 -22.75 -23.29 -3.83
C GLY A 48 -21.72 -22.95 -4.89
N ALA A 49 -22.11 -22.96 -6.17
CA ALA A 49 -21.24 -22.59 -7.29
C ALA A 49 -20.78 -21.13 -7.20
N LEU A 50 -21.69 -20.19 -6.91
CA LEU A 50 -21.37 -18.78 -6.79
C LEU A 50 -20.48 -18.47 -5.57
N LEU A 51 -20.73 -19.10 -4.43
CA LEU A 51 -19.85 -18.96 -3.25
C LEU A 51 -18.44 -19.47 -3.55
N GLY A 52 -18.30 -20.57 -4.29
CA GLY A 52 -17.00 -21.09 -4.71
C GLY A 52 -16.24 -20.09 -5.61
N ILE A 53 -16.90 -19.58 -6.64
CA ILE A 53 -16.31 -18.61 -7.57
C ILE A 53 -15.94 -17.30 -6.85
N VAL A 54 -16.86 -16.75 -6.06
CA VAL A 54 -16.63 -15.49 -5.32
C VAL A 54 -15.54 -15.67 -4.27
N GLY A 55 -15.54 -16.82 -3.57
CA GLY A 55 -14.47 -17.15 -2.61
C GLY A 55 -13.09 -17.17 -3.28
N LEU A 56 -12.99 -17.72 -4.48
CA LEU A 56 -11.76 -17.73 -5.26
C LEU A 56 -11.33 -16.31 -5.70
N ILE A 57 -12.28 -15.50 -6.17
CA ILE A 57 -12.02 -14.10 -6.54
C ILE A 57 -11.50 -13.30 -5.33
N LEU A 58 -12.15 -13.45 -4.17
CA LEU A 58 -11.74 -12.78 -2.94
C LEU A 58 -10.35 -13.25 -2.46
N ALA A 59 -10.04 -14.55 -2.61
CA ALA A 59 -8.72 -15.06 -2.26
C ALA A 59 -7.61 -14.49 -3.16
N PHE A 60 -7.85 -14.38 -4.47
CA PHE A 60 -6.91 -13.73 -5.38
C PHE A 60 -6.77 -12.24 -5.12
N GLY A 61 -7.87 -11.53 -4.86
CA GLY A 61 -7.83 -10.10 -4.51
C GLY A 61 -7.04 -9.83 -3.25
N LEU A 62 -7.26 -10.62 -2.19
CA LEU A 62 -6.46 -10.53 -0.97
C LEU A 62 -4.98 -10.83 -1.24
N SER A 63 -4.66 -11.87 -2.02
CA SER A 63 -3.28 -12.21 -2.38
C SER A 63 -2.58 -11.05 -3.12
N LEU A 64 -3.27 -10.43 -4.09
CA LEU A 64 -2.75 -9.26 -4.80
C LEU A 64 -2.54 -8.06 -3.87
N ALA A 65 -3.48 -7.79 -2.96
CA ALA A 65 -3.36 -6.70 -2.00
C ALA A 65 -2.19 -6.91 -1.02
N VAL A 66 -2.00 -8.14 -0.53
CA VAL A 66 -0.85 -8.52 0.32
C VAL A 66 0.46 -8.37 -0.44
N GLY A 67 0.53 -8.84 -1.70
CA GLY A 67 1.72 -8.67 -2.55
C GLY A 67 2.11 -7.20 -2.68
N ARG A 68 1.17 -6.32 -3.02
CA ARG A 68 1.42 -4.87 -3.13
C ARG A 68 1.87 -4.24 -1.82
N TYR A 69 1.32 -4.67 -0.69
CA TYR A 69 1.77 -4.22 0.62
C TYR A 69 3.23 -4.61 0.88
N GLN A 70 3.60 -5.86 0.55
CA GLN A 70 4.96 -6.35 0.69
C GLN A 70 5.95 -5.62 -0.23
N ASP A 71 5.57 -5.36 -1.48
CA ASP A 71 6.37 -4.58 -2.44
C ASP A 71 6.64 -3.17 -1.91
N ARG A 72 5.59 -2.46 -1.45
CA ARG A 72 5.74 -1.12 -0.85
C ARG A 72 6.63 -1.12 0.39
N ARG A 73 6.57 -2.19 1.20
CA ARG A 73 7.46 -2.35 2.36
C ARG A 73 8.90 -2.59 1.93
N ALA A 74 9.12 -3.40 0.91
CA ALA A 74 10.45 -3.63 0.34
C ALA A 74 11.05 -2.35 -0.26
N ASP A 75 10.22 -1.54 -0.95
CA ASP A 75 10.64 -0.24 -1.49
C ASP A 75 11.15 0.72 -0.40
N VAL A 76 10.50 0.76 0.77
CA VAL A 76 10.96 1.58 1.91
C VAL A 76 12.31 1.09 2.45
N VAL A 77 12.51 -0.23 2.53
CA VAL A 77 13.79 -0.82 2.95
C VAL A 77 14.89 -0.49 1.95
N THR A 78 14.63 -0.66 0.66
CA THR A 78 15.59 -0.38 -0.41
C THR A 78 15.94 1.11 -0.45
N GLU A 79 14.97 2.01 -0.31
CA GLU A 79 15.24 3.45 -0.25
C GLU A 79 16.11 3.80 0.96
N ALA A 80 15.83 3.25 2.14
CA ALA A 80 16.67 3.48 3.33
C ALA A 80 18.11 3.02 3.09
N ASN A 81 18.29 1.82 2.50
CA ASN A 81 19.60 1.28 2.17
C ASN A 81 20.37 2.13 1.15
N THR A 82 19.70 2.61 0.10
CA THR A 82 20.35 3.46 -0.92
C THR A 82 20.72 4.82 -0.36
N ILE A 83 19.88 5.41 0.50
CA ILE A 83 20.18 6.66 1.21
C ILE A 83 21.38 6.44 2.15
N GLY A 84 21.40 5.37 2.95
CA GLY A 84 22.49 5.04 3.86
C GLY A 84 23.81 4.82 3.14
N THR A 85 23.80 4.02 2.07
CA THR A 85 25.00 3.80 1.25
C THR A 85 25.53 5.10 0.65
N THR A 86 24.64 5.96 0.15
CA THR A 86 25.01 7.28 -0.40
C THR A 86 25.61 8.18 0.67
N TYR A 87 25.05 8.15 1.89
CA TYR A 87 25.56 8.90 3.03
C TYR A 87 26.96 8.44 3.45
N LEU A 88 27.19 7.12 3.51
CA LEU A 88 28.52 6.57 3.82
C LEU A 88 29.55 6.93 2.74
N ARG A 89 29.18 6.82 1.47
CA ARG A 89 30.06 7.19 0.34
C ARG A 89 30.34 8.71 0.31
N ALA A 90 29.34 9.53 0.67
CA ALA A 90 29.57 10.97 0.80
C ALA A 90 30.58 11.36 1.90
N GLN A 91 30.84 10.49 2.89
CA GLN A 91 31.88 10.72 3.90
C GLN A 91 33.29 10.61 3.33
N THR A 92 33.47 9.95 2.20
CA THR A 92 34.79 9.68 1.60
C THR A 92 35.21 10.68 0.54
N ILE A 93 34.34 11.63 0.14
CA ILE A 93 34.70 12.70 -0.79
C ILE A 93 35.36 13.88 -0.06
N ALA A 94 36.05 14.76 -0.82
CA ALA A 94 36.78 15.90 -0.26
C ALA A 94 35.84 17.02 0.21
N GLU A 95 36.35 17.86 1.11
CA GLU A 95 35.69 19.13 1.47
C GLU A 95 35.79 20.16 0.32
N PRO A 96 34.87 21.10 0.19
CA PRO A 96 33.67 21.35 1.03
C PRO A 96 32.46 20.50 0.62
N GLN A 97 32.54 19.71 -0.45
CA GLN A 97 31.41 18.92 -0.99
C GLN A 97 30.93 17.86 0.01
N ARG A 98 31.84 17.29 0.80
CA ARG A 98 31.53 16.31 1.85
C ARG A 98 30.52 16.84 2.85
N THR A 99 30.85 17.90 3.56
CA THR A 99 30.00 18.49 4.61
C THR A 99 28.65 18.94 4.04
N ALA A 100 28.64 19.56 2.84
CA ALA A 100 27.42 19.99 2.18
C ALA A 100 26.54 18.80 1.77
N SER A 101 27.12 17.71 1.23
CA SER A 101 26.38 16.52 0.84
C SER A 101 25.77 15.80 2.04
N LEU A 102 26.50 15.65 3.14
CA LEU A 102 26.00 15.01 4.36
C LEU A 102 24.80 15.76 4.94
N ALA A 103 24.82 17.08 4.96
CA ALA A 103 23.70 17.91 5.41
C ALA A 103 22.46 17.76 4.52
N LEU A 104 22.65 17.74 3.18
CA LEU A 104 21.55 17.57 2.24
C LEU A 104 20.95 16.15 2.29
N LEU A 105 21.78 15.12 2.49
CA LEU A 105 21.31 13.73 2.61
C LEU A 105 20.46 13.51 3.87
N ARG A 106 20.82 14.13 4.99
CA ARG A 106 19.98 14.14 6.21
C ARG A 106 18.62 14.77 5.92
N SER A 107 18.61 15.95 5.28
CA SER A 107 17.36 16.61 4.88
C SER A 107 16.54 15.79 3.90
N TYR A 108 17.20 15.07 3.00
CA TYR A 108 16.54 14.16 2.04
C TYR A 108 15.86 12.98 2.75
N ASN A 109 16.55 12.35 3.71
CA ASN A 109 15.97 11.27 4.51
C ASN A 109 14.77 11.74 5.33
N ASP A 110 14.79 12.96 5.88
CA ASP A 110 13.63 13.54 6.57
C ASP A 110 12.42 13.70 5.64
N LEU A 111 12.63 14.09 4.38
CA LEU A 111 11.57 14.13 3.39
C LEU A 111 11.08 12.72 3.00
N ALA A 112 11.97 11.74 2.89
CA ALA A 112 11.62 10.35 2.62
C ALA A 112 10.73 9.75 3.73
N ILE A 113 11.05 10.04 5.00
CA ILE A 113 10.19 9.70 6.15
C ILE A 113 8.82 10.36 6.01
N ARG A 114 8.77 11.65 5.67
CA ARG A 114 7.49 12.38 5.51
C ARG A 114 6.61 11.78 4.43
N VAL A 115 7.17 11.42 3.27
CA VAL A 115 6.45 10.76 2.17
C VAL A 115 5.73 9.48 2.62
N THR A 116 6.28 8.74 3.58
CA THR A 116 5.66 7.50 4.09
C THR A 116 4.27 7.76 4.69
N TYR A 117 4.04 8.93 5.25
CA TYR A 117 2.79 9.28 5.93
C TYR A 117 1.86 10.18 5.10
N GLU A 118 2.33 10.68 3.96
CA GLU A 118 1.54 11.55 3.08
C GLU A 118 0.65 10.74 2.13
N VAL A 119 -0.56 11.25 1.89
CA VAL A 119 -1.55 10.56 1.05
C VAL A 119 -1.23 10.75 -0.42
N PRO A 120 -1.04 9.67 -1.20
CA PRO A 120 -0.81 9.74 -2.63
C PRO A 120 -1.91 10.53 -3.38
N GLY A 121 -1.50 11.35 -4.33
CA GLY A 121 -2.40 12.21 -5.10
C GLY A 121 -2.75 13.55 -4.45
N HIS A 122 -2.39 13.77 -3.17
CA HIS A 122 -2.63 15.04 -2.47
C HIS A 122 -1.53 16.08 -2.79
N ALA A 123 -1.84 17.36 -2.53
CA ALA A 123 -0.88 18.46 -2.74
C ALA A 123 0.36 18.30 -1.87
N ALA A 124 0.22 17.74 -0.66
CA ALA A 124 1.33 17.52 0.28
C ALA A 124 2.43 16.64 -0.33
N ILE A 125 2.08 15.45 -0.83
CA ILE A 125 3.10 14.54 -1.41
C ILE A 125 3.76 15.16 -2.66
N ARG A 126 3.01 15.94 -3.46
CA ARG A 126 3.60 16.65 -4.61
C ARG A 126 4.59 17.71 -4.17
N ALA A 127 4.27 18.45 -3.10
CA ALA A 127 5.17 19.44 -2.52
C ALA A 127 6.44 18.80 -1.97
N THR A 128 6.30 17.70 -1.19
CA THR A 128 7.44 16.95 -0.63
C THR A 128 8.31 16.35 -1.74
N SER A 129 7.71 15.74 -2.77
CA SER A 129 8.45 15.21 -3.93
C SER A 129 9.19 16.31 -4.70
N THR A 130 8.59 17.49 -4.82
CA THR A 130 9.26 18.65 -5.44
C THR A 130 10.46 19.11 -4.61
N GLN A 131 10.35 19.09 -3.27
CA GLN A 131 11.48 19.41 -2.38
C GLN A 131 12.58 18.35 -2.50
N GLN A 132 12.24 17.06 -2.54
CA GLN A 132 13.21 15.98 -2.78
C GLN A 132 13.94 16.18 -4.11
N ALA A 133 13.23 16.47 -5.20
CA ALA A 133 13.84 16.73 -6.51
C ALA A 133 14.80 17.94 -6.49
N ARG A 134 14.51 18.98 -5.70
CA ARG A 134 15.44 20.12 -5.51
C ARG A 134 16.71 19.69 -4.76
N LEU A 135 16.58 18.85 -3.72
CA LEU A 135 17.73 18.32 -2.99
C LEU A 135 18.58 17.41 -3.89
N GLN A 136 17.97 16.55 -4.69
CA GLN A 136 18.66 15.70 -5.66
C GLN A 136 19.51 16.53 -6.65
N ARG A 137 18.94 17.62 -7.21
CA ARG A 137 19.70 18.50 -8.11
C ARG A 137 20.88 19.16 -7.41
N ARG A 138 20.75 19.52 -6.14
CA ARG A 138 21.86 20.09 -5.36
C ARG A 138 22.92 19.06 -5.06
N LEU A 139 22.54 17.85 -4.64
CA LEU A 139 23.43 16.73 -4.43
C LEU A 139 24.18 16.34 -5.71
N TRP A 140 23.47 16.28 -6.84
CA TRP A 140 24.07 15.96 -8.14
C TRP A 140 25.11 17.01 -8.57
N ARG A 141 24.85 18.27 -8.31
CA ARG A 141 25.83 19.36 -8.54
C ARG A 141 27.10 19.18 -7.69
N LEU A 142 26.94 18.87 -6.39
CA LEU A 142 28.08 18.63 -5.50
C LEU A 142 28.87 17.38 -5.91
N ALA A 143 28.18 16.32 -6.33
CA ALA A 143 28.80 15.11 -6.84
C ALA A 143 29.62 15.39 -8.11
N GLY A 144 29.09 16.15 -9.07
CA GLY A 144 29.81 16.60 -10.26
C GLY A 144 31.03 17.46 -9.93
N GLN A 145 30.89 18.39 -8.98
CA GLN A 145 32.05 19.20 -8.52
C GLN A 145 33.14 18.33 -7.89
N SER A 146 32.76 17.35 -7.05
CA SER A 146 33.69 16.43 -6.43
C SER A 146 34.43 15.59 -7.48
N LEU A 147 33.71 15.08 -8.50
CA LEU A 147 34.26 14.29 -9.60
C LEU A 147 35.24 15.13 -10.45
N ASN A 148 34.88 16.37 -10.78
CA ASN A 148 35.73 17.25 -11.57
C ASN A 148 37.00 17.67 -10.80
N ALA A 149 36.91 17.84 -9.48
CA ALA A 149 38.07 18.20 -8.66
C ALA A 149 39.07 17.04 -8.53
N ARG A 150 38.58 15.79 -8.51
CA ARG A 150 39.40 14.59 -8.35
C ARG A 150 38.97 13.46 -9.33
N PRO A 151 39.20 13.63 -10.65
CA PRO A 151 38.62 12.74 -11.67
C PRO A 151 39.25 11.32 -11.68
N ARG A 152 40.41 11.14 -11.05
CA ARG A 152 41.08 9.83 -10.96
C ARG A 152 40.73 9.07 -9.69
N ASP A 153 40.16 9.71 -8.69
CA ASP A 153 39.81 9.09 -7.42
C ASP A 153 38.56 8.21 -7.58
N SER A 154 38.53 7.08 -6.88
CA SER A 154 37.38 6.18 -6.88
C SER A 154 36.21 6.73 -6.04
N ALA A 155 36.48 7.46 -4.95
CA ALA A 155 35.47 7.94 -4.02
C ALA A 155 34.40 8.83 -4.67
N PRO A 156 34.71 9.87 -5.49
CA PRO A 156 33.69 10.65 -6.17
C PRO A 156 32.85 9.84 -7.16
N ARG A 157 33.45 8.84 -7.84
CA ARG A 157 32.72 7.98 -8.77
C ARG A 157 31.73 7.09 -8.06
N LEU A 158 32.14 6.44 -6.97
CA LEU A 158 31.27 5.61 -6.14
C LEU A 158 30.15 6.43 -5.51
N TYR A 159 30.43 7.68 -5.14
CA TYR A 159 29.39 8.60 -4.62
C TYR A 159 28.35 8.95 -5.70
N VAL A 160 28.79 9.30 -6.93
CA VAL A 160 27.88 9.56 -8.07
C VAL A 160 27.02 8.34 -8.35
N ASP A 161 27.60 7.14 -8.38
CA ASP A 161 26.90 5.87 -8.61
C ASP A 161 25.80 5.65 -7.58
N SER A 162 26.13 5.69 -6.27
CA SER A 162 25.11 5.51 -5.24
C SER A 162 24.04 6.62 -5.20
N LEU A 163 24.41 7.84 -5.59
CA LEU A 163 23.46 8.94 -5.70
C LEU A 163 22.44 8.70 -6.82
N ASN A 164 22.91 8.11 -7.94
CA ASN A 164 22.02 7.69 -9.03
C ASN A 164 21.03 6.62 -8.54
N ASP A 165 21.53 5.57 -7.89
CA ASP A 165 20.68 4.50 -7.32
C ASP A 165 19.63 5.06 -6.35
N MET A 166 20.00 6.01 -5.50
CA MET A 166 19.10 6.67 -4.56
C MET A 166 18.00 7.48 -5.29
N ILE A 167 18.36 8.17 -6.39
CA ILE A 167 17.39 8.92 -7.20
C ILE A 167 16.42 7.98 -7.91
N ASP A 168 16.91 6.90 -8.48
CA ASP A 168 16.09 5.90 -9.17
C ASP A 168 15.15 5.20 -8.20
N GLN A 169 15.62 4.85 -7.01
CA GLN A 169 14.80 4.20 -5.98
C GLN A 169 13.64 5.10 -5.51
N GLN A 170 13.81 6.41 -5.43
CA GLN A 170 12.69 7.31 -5.16
C GLN A 170 11.58 7.18 -6.21
N THR A 171 11.96 7.09 -7.48
CA THR A 171 11.00 6.93 -8.58
C THR A 171 10.23 5.61 -8.46
N VAL A 172 10.92 4.52 -8.15
CA VAL A 172 10.32 3.20 -7.90
C VAL A 172 9.30 3.30 -6.77
N ARG A 173 9.71 3.87 -5.62
CA ARG A 173 8.83 4.01 -4.45
C ARG A 173 7.59 4.85 -4.73
N LEU A 174 7.73 6.02 -5.37
CA LEU A 174 6.59 6.87 -5.73
C LEU A 174 5.64 6.18 -6.70
N SER A 175 6.17 5.39 -7.63
CA SER A 175 5.37 4.56 -8.54
C SER A 175 4.61 3.48 -7.79
N GLY A 176 5.24 2.80 -6.84
CA GLY A 176 4.63 1.79 -5.97
C GLY A 176 3.49 2.34 -5.12
N LEU A 177 3.60 3.59 -4.61
CA LEU A 177 2.53 4.26 -3.88
C LEU A 177 1.29 4.55 -4.75
N ASN A 178 1.48 4.77 -6.05
CA ASN A 178 0.39 5.03 -7.00
C ASN A 178 -0.16 3.75 -7.64
N ASN A 179 0.54 2.63 -7.55
CA ASN A 179 0.10 1.34 -8.09
C ASN A 179 -0.98 0.74 -7.18
N ARG A 180 -2.24 0.85 -7.60
CA ARG A 180 -3.44 0.40 -6.86
C ARG A 180 -4.19 -0.68 -7.63
N VAL A 181 -4.99 -1.44 -6.90
CA VAL A 181 -5.93 -2.38 -7.54
C VAL A 181 -6.92 -1.59 -8.40
N PRO A 182 -7.15 -1.98 -9.68
CA PRO A 182 -8.15 -1.32 -10.50
C PRO A 182 -9.52 -1.31 -9.82
N ALA A 183 -10.21 -0.17 -9.88
CA ALA A 183 -11.52 -0.03 -9.22
C ALA A 183 -12.54 -1.07 -9.69
N ALA A 184 -12.43 -1.56 -10.94
CA ALA A 184 -13.29 -2.62 -11.48
C ALA A 184 -13.15 -3.93 -10.68
N VAL A 185 -11.92 -4.28 -10.26
CA VAL A 185 -11.69 -5.50 -9.46
C VAL A 185 -12.31 -5.34 -8.07
N LEU A 186 -12.14 -4.19 -7.43
CA LEU A 186 -12.74 -3.90 -6.13
C LEU A 186 -14.28 -3.94 -6.19
N TRP A 187 -14.87 -3.42 -7.26
CA TRP A 187 -16.32 -3.54 -7.48
C TRP A 187 -16.75 -4.99 -7.73
N LEU A 188 -15.99 -5.75 -8.49
CA LEU A 188 -16.28 -7.18 -8.73
C LEU A 188 -16.29 -7.97 -7.42
N GLU A 189 -15.31 -7.73 -6.54
CA GLU A 189 -15.23 -8.36 -5.22
C GLU A 189 -16.42 -8.00 -4.35
N LEU A 190 -16.73 -6.69 -4.24
CA LEU A 190 -17.83 -6.22 -3.40
C LEU A 190 -19.20 -6.70 -3.88
N LEU A 191 -19.48 -6.57 -5.19
CA LEU A 191 -20.76 -6.99 -5.77
C LEU A 191 -20.88 -8.52 -5.80
N GLY A 192 -19.80 -9.23 -6.12
CA GLY A 192 -19.75 -10.67 -6.06
C GLY A 192 -20.06 -11.19 -4.66
N ALA A 193 -19.43 -10.62 -3.64
CA ALA A 193 -19.68 -10.95 -2.23
C ALA A 193 -21.15 -10.66 -1.83
N ALA A 194 -21.68 -9.50 -2.24
CA ALA A 194 -23.07 -9.14 -1.97
C ALA A 194 -24.07 -10.12 -2.61
N VAL A 195 -23.88 -10.47 -3.89
CA VAL A 195 -24.73 -11.43 -4.59
C VAL A 195 -24.66 -12.82 -3.96
N ALA A 196 -23.44 -13.31 -3.68
CA ALA A 196 -23.25 -14.63 -3.09
C ALA A 196 -23.91 -14.75 -1.70
N LEU A 197 -23.78 -13.71 -0.86
CA LEU A 197 -24.43 -13.67 0.46
C LEU A 197 -25.94 -13.46 0.36
N GLY A 198 -26.41 -12.68 -0.60
CA GLY A 198 -27.84 -12.55 -0.87
C GLY A 198 -28.49 -13.90 -1.21
N LEU A 199 -27.84 -14.71 -2.07
CA LEU A 199 -28.28 -16.05 -2.42
C LEU A 199 -28.16 -17.04 -1.26
N LEU A 200 -27.11 -16.97 -0.45
CA LEU A 200 -26.98 -17.75 0.78
C LEU A 200 -28.13 -17.43 1.74
N ALA A 201 -28.42 -16.16 1.93
CA ALA A 201 -29.51 -15.71 2.82
C ALA A 201 -30.88 -16.14 2.30
N LEU A 202 -31.10 -16.07 0.99
CA LEU A 202 -32.30 -16.59 0.32
C LEU A 202 -32.44 -18.08 0.59
N HIS A 203 -31.41 -18.87 0.33
CA HIS A 203 -31.45 -20.34 0.49
C HIS A 203 -31.72 -20.75 1.95
N LEU A 204 -31.00 -20.15 2.91
CA LEU A 204 -31.20 -20.43 4.33
C LEU A 204 -32.58 -20.00 4.81
N SER A 205 -33.13 -18.91 4.27
CA SER A 205 -34.49 -18.47 4.55
C SER A 205 -35.54 -19.47 4.03
N LEU A 206 -35.36 -20.06 2.83
CA LEU A 206 -36.22 -21.10 2.31
C LEU A 206 -36.20 -22.39 3.17
N LEU A 207 -35.03 -22.68 3.77
CA LEU A 207 -34.86 -23.81 4.69
C LEU A 207 -35.43 -23.57 6.10
N GLY A 208 -35.92 -22.34 6.38
CA GLY A 208 -36.42 -21.99 7.71
C GLY A 208 -35.30 -21.81 8.77
N ARG A 209 -34.04 -21.74 8.36
CA ARG A 209 -32.89 -21.60 9.26
C ARG A 209 -32.77 -20.19 9.82
N GLY A 210 -32.24 -20.07 11.05
CA GLY A 210 -32.14 -18.79 11.79
C GLY A 210 -31.17 -17.79 11.16
N LEU A 211 -31.22 -16.55 11.64
CA LEU A 211 -30.39 -15.42 11.16
C LEU A 211 -28.92 -15.54 11.52
N VAL A 212 -28.58 -16.30 12.57
CA VAL A 212 -27.19 -16.39 13.09
C VAL A 212 -26.17 -16.79 11.99
N PRO A 213 -26.36 -17.86 11.23
CA PRO A 213 -25.37 -18.23 10.18
C PRO A 213 -25.28 -17.16 9.08
N ILE A 214 -26.37 -16.47 8.74
CA ILE A 214 -26.36 -15.40 7.74
C ILE A 214 -25.53 -14.21 8.23
N VAL A 215 -25.75 -13.78 9.47
CA VAL A 215 -25.01 -12.66 10.07
C VAL A 215 -23.54 -13.01 10.22
N SER A 216 -23.22 -14.22 10.69
CA SER A 216 -21.83 -14.68 10.82
C SER A 216 -21.09 -14.67 9.48
N ALA A 217 -21.72 -15.21 8.42
CA ALA A 217 -21.15 -15.18 7.07
C ALA A 217 -20.96 -13.74 6.56
N ALA A 218 -21.96 -12.88 6.77
CA ALA A 218 -21.88 -11.47 6.37
C ALA A 218 -20.74 -10.72 7.07
N VAL A 219 -20.54 -10.94 8.36
CA VAL A 219 -19.42 -10.33 9.12
C VAL A 219 -18.07 -10.80 8.58
N ILE A 220 -17.89 -12.13 8.40
CA ILE A 220 -16.62 -12.68 7.90
C ILE A 220 -16.28 -12.15 6.51
N VAL A 221 -17.25 -12.18 5.58
CA VAL A 221 -17.03 -11.72 4.20
C VAL A 221 -16.80 -10.21 4.15
N SER A 222 -17.56 -9.42 4.93
CA SER A 222 -17.34 -7.97 5.02
C SER A 222 -15.95 -7.64 5.56
N PHE A 223 -15.48 -8.39 6.56
CA PHE A 223 -14.14 -8.20 7.11
C PHE A 223 -13.06 -8.57 6.08
N LEU A 224 -13.23 -9.67 5.33
CA LEU A 224 -12.29 -10.07 4.28
C LEU A 224 -12.18 -8.98 3.19
N VAL A 225 -13.32 -8.51 2.67
CA VAL A 225 -13.35 -7.42 1.67
C VAL A 225 -12.73 -6.15 2.23
N LEU A 226 -13.03 -5.80 3.48
CA LEU A 226 -12.46 -4.62 4.14
C LEU A 226 -10.94 -4.71 4.25
N VAL A 227 -10.38 -5.85 4.69
CA VAL A 227 -8.93 -6.06 4.79
C VAL A 227 -8.27 -5.94 3.42
N THR A 228 -8.86 -6.53 2.37
CA THR A 228 -8.35 -6.43 1.00
C THR A 228 -8.29 -4.97 0.54
N PHE A 229 -9.35 -4.20 0.77
CA PHE A 229 -9.41 -2.79 0.39
C PHE A 229 -8.48 -1.91 1.26
N ASP A 230 -8.30 -2.24 2.52
CA ASP A 230 -7.43 -1.50 3.46
C ASP A 230 -5.95 -1.67 3.10
N LEU A 231 -5.52 -2.89 2.77
CA LEU A 231 -4.15 -3.18 2.31
C LEU A 231 -3.78 -2.43 1.02
N ASP A 232 -4.75 -2.14 0.15
CA ASP A 232 -4.50 -1.34 -1.06
C ASP A 232 -4.44 0.18 -0.80
N ARG A 233 -4.54 0.62 0.46
CA ARG A 233 -4.53 2.03 0.90
C ARG A 233 -3.28 2.34 1.72
N PRO A 234 -2.12 2.65 1.09
CA PRO A 234 -0.81 2.63 1.75
C PRO A 234 -0.67 3.58 2.94
N THR A 235 -1.42 4.68 2.99
CA THR A 235 -1.27 5.74 4.02
C THR A 235 -2.54 6.08 4.78
N ARG A 236 -3.69 5.52 4.40
CA ARG A 236 -5.00 5.77 5.03
C ARG A 236 -5.63 4.54 5.66
N GLY A 237 -5.06 3.35 5.39
CA GLY A 237 -5.53 2.08 5.93
C GLY A 237 -5.25 1.93 7.43
N LEU A 238 -5.86 0.92 8.03
CA LEU A 238 -5.50 0.44 9.36
C LEU A 238 -4.12 -0.23 9.33
N ILE A 239 -3.81 -0.86 8.18
CA ILE A 239 -2.52 -1.52 7.93
C ILE A 239 -1.67 -0.58 7.07
N GLN A 240 -0.65 0.04 7.68
CA GLN A 240 0.24 0.99 7.02
C GLN A 240 1.65 0.44 6.88
N VAL A 241 2.37 0.89 5.85
CA VAL A 241 3.79 0.57 5.69
C VAL A 241 4.60 1.40 6.68
N PRO A 242 5.41 0.78 7.56
CA PRO A 242 6.17 1.51 8.58
C PRO A 242 7.39 2.22 7.95
N ALA A 243 7.71 3.43 8.47
CA ALA A 243 8.94 4.14 8.12
C ALA A 243 10.16 3.70 8.94
N THR A 244 10.08 2.60 9.69
CA THR A 244 11.13 2.12 10.60
C THR A 244 12.52 2.06 9.97
N PRO A 245 12.72 1.57 8.72
CA PRO A 245 14.05 1.55 8.11
C PRO A 245 14.64 2.96 7.91
N LEU A 246 13.85 3.93 7.46
CA LEU A 246 14.28 5.32 7.28
C LEU A 246 14.55 6.02 8.62
N LEU A 247 13.79 5.69 9.66
CA LEU A 247 14.03 6.20 11.03
C LEU A 247 15.32 5.62 11.62
N ALA A 248 15.61 4.34 11.38
CA ALA A 248 16.87 3.73 11.79
C ALA A 248 18.05 4.41 11.06
N GLU A 249 17.92 4.67 9.76
CA GLU A 249 18.94 5.38 8.99
C GLU A 249 19.12 6.83 9.51
N LYS A 250 18.05 7.52 9.85
CA LYS A 250 18.13 8.85 10.50
C LYS A 250 18.96 8.81 11.80
N ALA A 251 18.75 7.79 12.62
CA ALA A 251 19.52 7.61 13.86
C ALA A 251 21.02 7.37 13.55
N THR A 252 21.34 6.53 12.57
CA THR A 252 22.71 6.28 12.11
C THR A 252 23.38 7.57 11.61
N MET A 253 22.66 8.37 10.80
CA MET A 253 23.17 9.64 10.27
C MET A 253 23.39 10.73 11.35
N SER A 254 22.81 10.58 12.53
CA SER A 254 23.04 11.50 13.65
C SER A 254 24.37 11.25 14.36
N LEU A 255 24.98 10.09 14.17
CA LEU A 255 26.30 9.75 14.70
C LEU A 255 27.41 10.55 13.98
N PRO A 256 28.56 10.73 14.62
CA PRO A 256 29.73 11.29 13.94
C PRO A 256 30.08 10.47 12.68
N PRO A 257 30.60 11.11 11.61
CA PRO A 257 31.01 10.40 10.41
C PRO A 257 32.02 9.30 10.73
N ALA A 258 31.76 8.08 10.23
CA ALA A 258 32.63 6.93 10.47
C ALA A 258 33.93 7.00 9.67
N ALA A 259 33.92 7.61 8.47
CA ALA A 259 35.12 7.83 7.67
C ALA A 259 35.79 9.15 8.05
N PRO A 260 37.13 9.19 8.26
CA PRO A 260 37.84 10.43 8.42
C PRO A 260 37.75 11.30 7.17
N ALA A 261 37.88 12.63 7.31
CA ALA A 261 37.95 13.50 6.14
C ALA A 261 39.22 13.14 5.32
N PRO A 262 39.11 12.95 4.00
CA PRO A 262 40.31 12.77 3.17
C PRO A 262 41.18 14.02 3.25
N ARG A 263 42.50 13.82 3.39
CA ARG A 263 43.50 14.89 3.44
C ARG A 263 43.70 15.53 2.08
#